data_1b5c8e5b87ee2660ae3445dc380e1c88
#
_entry.id   1b5c8e5b87ee2660ae3445dc380e1c88
#
_cell.length_a   1.000
_cell.length_b   1.000
_cell.length_c   1.000
_cell.angle_alpha   90.00
_cell.angle_beta   90.00
_cell.angle_gamma   90.00
#
_symmetry.space_group_name_H-M   'P 1'
#
loop_
_entity.id
_entity.type
_entity.pdbx_description
1 polymer ?
#
loop_
_entity_poly.entity_id
_entity_poly.type
_entity_poly.pdbx_seq_one_letter_code
_entity_poly.pdbx_strand_id
1 'polypeptide(L)'
;MKLNSVLLKSAVVAALGGLLFGFDTAVISGTTGALSQVFALSSKSLGLTVSIAIWGTVVGAMLAGFPGERFGRRDSLRGLAVFYLVSALGCALAWSWSSLVVFRFIGGLGIGGSSVLAPMYIAEISPAKWRGRLVGLFQFNVVFGILLAYFSNYLIALAHLGASEWRWDLGVAAFPAALFFVMLFTIPRSPRWLVKKGRVDEARSVLQMTGDQNYEHDLQEIVESINVEQKQAAEKLFTRKYAFPIFLAVSIGMFNQLSGINAILYYLNDIFAHAGFSRISGNLQAVAIGATNLAFTMIAMSVIDKLGRKTLLLVGSVGTAICLAGVSAIFFTHSHESLLVWLLVGYIAFFAFSQGAVIWVYLSEVFPNSVRAKGQSLGSFSHWFMNALISAIFPLMAASSGAYPFVFFSVMMVLQFFVVLFVYPETKGLTLEEMQKELAAT
;
A
#
# COMPACT_ATOMS: atom_id res chain seq x y z
N MET A 1 -1.59 -26.89 16.58
CA MET A 1 -2.13 -25.73 17.30
C MET A 1 -3.24 -25.11 16.47
N LYS A 2 -4.47 -25.03 16.97
CA LYS A 2 -5.58 -24.37 16.30
C LYS A 2 -5.39 -22.86 16.41
N LEU A 3 -5.79 -22.10 15.40
CA LEU A 3 -5.76 -20.63 15.44
C LEU A 3 -6.72 -20.14 16.53
N ASN A 4 -6.20 -19.36 17.48
CA ASN A 4 -6.99 -18.83 18.60
C ASN A 4 -7.90 -17.68 18.10
N SER A 5 -9.13 -17.62 18.60
CA SER A 5 -10.13 -16.62 18.19
C SER A 5 -9.72 -15.19 18.58
N VAL A 6 -9.06 -15.01 19.74
CA VAL A 6 -8.56 -13.69 20.17
C VAL A 6 -7.44 -13.20 19.25
N LEU A 7 -6.51 -14.09 18.90
CA LEU A 7 -5.44 -13.80 17.96
C LEU A 7 -5.98 -13.45 16.58
N LEU A 8 -6.88 -14.26 16.02
CA LEU A 8 -7.49 -14.00 14.72
C LEU A 8 -8.25 -12.67 14.71
N LYS A 9 -9.10 -12.44 15.72
CA LYS A 9 -9.82 -11.18 15.90
C LYS A 9 -8.87 -9.99 15.92
N SER A 10 -7.80 -10.06 16.71
CA SER A 10 -6.82 -8.97 16.85
C SER A 10 -6.11 -8.67 15.54
N ALA A 11 -5.73 -9.71 14.78
CA ALA A 11 -5.10 -9.56 13.48
C ALA A 11 -6.08 -8.96 12.44
N VAL A 12 -7.33 -9.44 12.39
CA VAL A 12 -8.36 -8.92 11.48
C VAL A 12 -8.66 -7.46 11.78
N VAL A 13 -8.85 -7.11 13.06
CA VAL A 13 -9.12 -5.72 13.47
C VAL A 13 -7.98 -4.80 13.07
N ALA A 14 -6.74 -5.18 13.36
CA ALA A 14 -5.59 -4.35 12.96
C ALA A 14 -5.48 -4.25 11.41
N ALA A 15 -5.79 -5.33 10.70
CA ALA A 15 -5.78 -5.35 9.23
C ALA A 15 -6.85 -4.45 8.58
N LEU A 16 -7.90 -4.03 9.31
CA LEU A 16 -8.86 -3.01 8.81
C LEU A 16 -8.17 -1.67 8.47
N GLY A 17 -7.05 -1.35 9.10
CA GLY A 17 -6.22 -0.23 8.66
C GLY A 17 -5.73 -0.36 7.21
N GLY A 18 -5.46 -1.59 6.76
CA GLY A 18 -5.17 -1.89 5.35
C GLY A 18 -6.38 -1.71 4.44
N LEU A 19 -7.57 -2.13 4.90
CA LEU A 19 -8.82 -1.93 4.15
C LEU A 19 -9.08 -0.44 3.91
N LEU A 20 -8.94 0.40 4.94
CA LEU A 20 -9.10 1.85 4.83
C LEU A 20 -8.06 2.48 3.89
N PHE A 21 -6.83 2.01 3.94
CA PHE A 21 -5.78 2.43 3.02
C PHE A 21 -6.17 2.11 1.56
N GLY A 22 -6.56 0.87 1.27
CA GLY A 22 -6.98 0.48 -0.07
C GLY A 22 -8.23 1.23 -0.54
N PHE A 23 -9.18 1.45 0.36
CA PHE A 23 -10.41 2.17 0.08
C PHE A 23 -10.11 3.63 -0.33
N ASP A 24 -9.33 4.36 0.47
CA ASP A 24 -8.97 5.76 0.15
C ASP A 24 -8.18 5.87 -1.16
N THR A 25 -7.33 4.89 -1.44
CA THR A 25 -6.57 4.81 -2.70
C THR A 25 -7.48 4.81 -3.92
N ALA A 26 -8.56 4.03 -3.90
CA ALA A 26 -9.38 3.81 -5.10
C ALA A 26 -10.62 4.72 -5.18
N VAL A 27 -11.18 5.12 -4.04
CA VAL A 27 -12.42 5.92 -4.00
C VAL A 27 -12.29 7.25 -4.73
N ILE A 28 -11.11 7.85 -4.72
CA ILE A 28 -10.86 9.15 -5.35
C ILE A 28 -11.13 9.13 -6.87
N SER A 29 -10.92 7.99 -7.54
CA SER A 29 -11.12 7.89 -8.99
C SER A 29 -12.56 8.17 -9.43
N GLY A 30 -13.54 7.84 -8.59
CA GLY A 30 -14.96 8.14 -8.84
C GLY A 30 -15.33 9.61 -8.71
N THR A 31 -14.48 10.42 -8.09
CA THR A 31 -14.78 11.81 -7.71
C THR A 31 -14.02 12.86 -8.52
N THR A 32 -12.94 12.52 -9.20
CA THR A 32 -12.06 13.46 -9.92
C THR A 32 -12.79 14.37 -10.88
N GLY A 33 -13.69 13.83 -11.72
CA GLY A 33 -14.49 14.59 -12.65
C GLY A 33 -15.45 15.58 -11.97
N ALA A 34 -16.16 15.13 -10.93
CA ALA A 34 -17.07 16.00 -10.16
C ALA A 34 -16.30 17.10 -9.40
N LEU A 35 -15.18 16.76 -8.76
CA LEU A 35 -14.33 17.73 -8.06
C LEU A 35 -13.77 18.78 -9.02
N SER A 36 -13.35 18.37 -10.22
CA SER A 36 -12.87 19.29 -11.25
C SER A 36 -13.94 20.30 -11.67
N GLN A 37 -15.21 19.86 -11.79
CA GLN A 37 -16.32 20.75 -12.12
C GLN A 37 -16.70 21.66 -10.94
N VAL A 38 -16.87 21.11 -9.74
CA VAL A 38 -17.34 21.85 -8.55
C VAL A 38 -16.37 22.93 -8.13
N PHE A 39 -15.06 22.63 -8.16
CA PHE A 39 -14.01 23.55 -7.70
C PHE A 39 -13.23 24.19 -8.86
N ALA A 40 -13.65 24.01 -10.11
CA ALA A 40 -13.00 24.53 -11.32
C ALA A 40 -11.49 24.20 -11.35
N LEU A 41 -11.13 22.94 -11.11
CA LEU A 41 -9.75 22.51 -10.98
C LEU A 41 -9.04 22.45 -12.34
N SER A 42 -7.84 23.05 -12.40
CA SER A 42 -6.89 22.80 -13.47
C SER A 42 -6.25 21.42 -13.30
N SER A 43 -5.59 20.90 -14.34
CA SER A 43 -4.82 19.64 -14.26
C SER A 43 -3.80 19.65 -13.10
N LYS A 44 -3.17 20.80 -12.85
CA LYS A 44 -2.24 20.98 -11.73
C LYS A 44 -2.95 20.88 -10.37
N SER A 45 -4.08 21.56 -10.21
CA SER A 45 -4.86 21.52 -8.96
C SER A 45 -5.48 20.15 -8.72
N LEU A 46 -5.91 19.47 -9.78
CA LEU A 46 -6.39 18.09 -9.69
C LEU A 46 -5.28 17.14 -9.24
N GLY A 47 -4.09 17.23 -9.85
CA GLY A 47 -2.93 16.45 -9.44
C GLY A 47 -2.57 16.66 -7.97
N LEU A 48 -2.62 17.90 -7.48
CA LEU A 48 -2.43 18.20 -6.06
C LEU A 48 -3.54 17.60 -5.19
N THR A 49 -4.80 17.69 -5.62
CA THR A 49 -5.94 17.14 -4.87
C THR A 49 -5.83 15.62 -4.66
N VAL A 50 -5.36 14.90 -5.68
CA VAL A 50 -5.15 13.46 -5.57
C VAL A 50 -3.88 13.16 -4.75
N SER A 51 -2.76 13.79 -5.07
CA SER A 51 -1.46 13.48 -4.46
C SER A 51 -1.31 13.93 -3.01
N ILE A 52 -2.11 14.90 -2.54
CA ILE A 52 -1.95 15.45 -1.18
C ILE A 52 -2.17 14.40 -0.07
N ALA A 53 -3.06 13.44 -0.28
CA ALA A 53 -3.22 12.32 0.63
C ALA A 53 -1.96 11.43 0.66
N ILE A 54 -1.28 11.26 -0.48
CA ILE A 54 -0.05 10.48 -0.57
C ILE A 54 1.10 11.23 0.12
N TRP A 55 1.19 12.55 -0.02
CA TRP A 55 2.14 13.35 0.78
C TRP A 55 1.87 13.22 2.27
N GLY A 56 0.60 13.23 2.69
CA GLY A 56 0.21 12.88 4.06
C GLY A 56 0.68 11.49 4.47
N THR A 57 0.57 10.51 3.56
CA THR A 57 1.04 9.13 3.79
C THR A 57 2.55 9.07 4.01
N VAL A 58 3.35 9.80 3.22
CA VAL A 58 4.81 9.90 3.42
C VAL A 58 5.12 10.40 4.83
N VAL A 59 4.50 11.52 5.22
CA VAL A 59 4.71 12.12 6.55
C VAL A 59 4.23 11.20 7.67
N GLY A 60 3.03 10.62 7.52
CA GLY A 60 2.44 9.71 8.50
C GLY A 60 3.29 8.46 8.72
N ALA A 61 3.82 7.86 7.66
CA ALA A 61 4.70 6.70 7.74
C ALA A 61 6.04 7.03 8.43
N MET A 62 6.63 8.19 8.12
CA MET A 62 7.88 8.64 8.75
C MET A 62 7.72 8.90 10.25
N LEU A 63 6.57 9.43 10.66
CA LEU A 63 6.31 9.80 12.05
C LEU A 63 5.72 8.67 12.88
N ALA A 64 5.24 7.58 12.27
CA ALA A 64 4.51 6.49 12.92
C ALA A 64 5.27 5.83 14.09
N GLY A 65 6.59 5.75 13.99
CA GLY A 65 7.42 5.16 15.03
C GLY A 65 7.30 5.85 16.37
N PHE A 66 7.23 7.19 16.39
CA PHE A 66 7.17 7.96 17.63
C PHE A 66 5.90 7.64 18.48
N PRO A 67 4.66 7.80 17.99
CA PRO A 67 3.48 7.43 18.76
C PRO A 67 3.44 5.93 19.05
N GLY A 68 3.88 5.09 18.11
CA GLY A 68 3.95 3.63 18.29
C GLY A 68 4.81 3.19 19.47
N GLU A 69 5.96 3.83 19.69
CA GLU A 69 6.82 3.57 20.85
C GLU A 69 6.32 4.25 22.13
N ARG A 70 5.74 5.45 22.04
CA ARG A 70 5.29 6.21 23.20
C ARG A 70 3.99 5.64 23.81
N PHE A 71 2.96 5.45 22.98
CA PHE A 71 1.59 5.08 23.41
C PHE A 71 1.28 3.60 23.15
N GLY A 72 2.10 2.91 22.37
CA GLY A 72 1.85 1.54 21.91
C GLY A 72 1.10 1.49 20.58
N ARG A 73 1.23 0.35 19.89
CA ARG A 73 0.70 0.18 18.54
C ARG A 73 -0.82 0.33 18.49
N ARG A 74 -1.54 -0.33 19.41
CA ARG A 74 -3.01 -0.30 19.48
C ARG A 74 -3.57 1.11 19.72
N ASP A 75 -3.04 1.82 20.72
CA ASP A 75 -3.57 3.12 21.10
C ASP A 75 -3.18 4.20 20.05
N SER A 76 -2.03 4.05 19.39
CA SER A 76 -1.68 4.85 18.21
C SER A 76 -2.61 4.58 17.03
N LEU A 77 -2.97 3.31 16.76
CA LEU A 77 -3.96 2.97 15.72
C LEU A 77 -5.33 3.60 15.99
N ARG A 78 -5.75 3.74 17.26
CA ARG A 78 -6.99 4.45 17.63
C ARG A 78 -6.91 5.93 17.23
N GLY A 79 -5.78 6.60 17.49
CA GLY A 79 -5.55 7.98 17.04
C GLY A 79 -5.60 8.10 15.52
N LEU A 80 -5.01 7.16 14.79
CA LEU A 80 -5.04 7.12 13.33
C LEU A 80 -6.45 6.83 12.79
N ALA A 81 -7.24 6.01 13.47
CA ALA A 81 -8.65 5.80 13.11
C ALA A 81 -9.49 7.08 13.22
N VAL A 82 -9.17 7.95 14.19
CA VAL A 82 -9.77 9.30 14.27
C VAL A 82 -9.38 10.13 13.04
N PHE A 83 -8.13 10.07 12.59
CA PHE A 83 -7.71 10.78 11.36
C PHE A 83 -8.48 10.29 10.13
N TYR A 84 -8.73 8.99 9.99
CA TYR A 84 -9.58 8.45 8.92
C TYR A 84 -11.02 8.99 9.00
N LEU A 85 -11.62 9.01 10.19
CA LEU A 85 -12.98 9.54 10.40
C LEU A 85 -13.06 11.03 10.06
N VAL A 86 -12.12 11.82 10.57
CA VAL A 86 -12.05 13.27 10.33
C VAL A 86 -11.86 13.54 8.83
N SER A 87 -11.01 12.76 8.17
CA SER A 87 -10.81 12.88 6.73
C SER A 87 -12.07 12.55 5.95
N ALA A 88 -12.68 11.39 6.19
CA ALA A 88 -13.87 10.96 5.44
C ALA A 88 -15.05 11.96 5.60
N LEU A 89 -15.36 12.34 6.83
CA LEU A 89 -16.42 13.30 7.12
C LEU A 89 -16.05 14.70 6.62
N GLY A 90 -14.81 15.14 6.85
CA GLY A 90 -14.33 16.44 6.41
C GLY A 90 -14.32 16.59 4.90
N CYS A 91 -13.91 15.56 4.15
CA CYS A 91 -13.97 15.56 2.70
C CYS A 91 -15.42 15.58 2.19
N ALA A 92 -16.32 14.78 2.78
CA ALA A 92 -17.74 14.76 2.41
C ALA A 92 -18.43 16.11 2.65
N LEU A 93 -18.04 16.82 3.72
CA LEU A 93 -18.60 18.11 4.11
C LEU A 93 -17.77 19.31 3.63
N ALA A 94 -16.75 19.09 2.80
CA ALA A 94 -15.87 20.16 2.36
C ALA A 94 -16.64 21.30 1.68
N TRP A 95 -16.36 22.53 2.14
CA TRP A 95 -17.00 23.77 1.67
C TRP A 95 -16.15 24.55 0.67
N SER A 96 -14.89 24.18 0.55
CA SER A 96 -13.91 24.76 -0.39
C SER A 96 -12.88 23.73 -0.81
N TRP A 97 -12.19 24.01 -1.91
CA TRP A 97 -11.07 23.18 -2.34
C TRP A 97 -9.97 23.07 -1.27
N SER A 98 -9.63 24.16 -0.60
CA SER A 98 -8.61 24.17 0.45
C SER A 98 -9.01 23.29 1.64
N SER A 99 -10.29 23.30 2.05
CA SER A 99 -10.75 22.40 3.12
C SER A 99 -10.66 20.93 2.70
N LEU A 100 -11.02 20.61 1.45
CA LEU A 100 -10.87 19.26 0.91
C LEU A 100 -9.42 18.79 0.94
N VAL A 101 -8.49 19.64 0.50
CA VAL A 101 -7.04 19.33 0.49
C VAL A 101 -6.52 19.06 1.91
N VAL A 102 -6.91 19.87 2.90
CA VAL A 102 -6.52 19.68 4.30
C VAL A 102 -7.05 18.34 4.84
N PHE A 103 -8.32 18.03 4.63
CA PHE A 103 -8.90 16.77 5.11
C PHE A 103 -8.30 15.54 4.42
N ARG A 104 -7.97 15.63 3.13
CA ARG A 104 -7.27 14.56 2.43
C ARG A 104 -5.85 14.35 2.97
N PHE A 105 -5.13 15.42 3.30
CA PHE A 105 -3.82 15.31 3.95
C PHE A 105 -3.91 14.61 5.31
N ILE A 106 -4.93 14.94 6.12
CA ILE A 106 -5.18 14.28 7.42
C ILE A 106 -5.44 12.78 7.21
N GLY A 107 -6.23 12.41 6.19
CA GLY A 107 -6.44 11.01 5.82
C GLY A 107 -5.15 10.30 5.46
N GLY A 108 -4.29 10.98 4.70
CA GLY A 108 -2.97 10.50 4.36
C GLY A 108 -2.10 10.20 5.59
N LEU A 109 -2.12 11.07 6.62
CA LEU A 109 -1.43 10.79 7.89
C LEU A 109 -1.93 9.48 8.53
N GLY A 110 -3.25 9.24 8.48
CA GLY A 110 -3.87 8.01 8.95
C GLY A 110 -3.38 6.78 8.17
N ILE A 111 -3.35 6.88 6.84
CA ILE A 111 -2.87 5.83 5.94
C ILE A 111 -1.40 5.48 6.24
N GLY A 112 -0.53 6.50 6.25
CA GLY A 112 0.89 6.30 6.47
C GLY A 112 1.19 5.69 7.83
N GLY A 113 0.56 6.21 8.89
CA GLY A 113 0.72 5.67 10.24
C GLY A 113 0.25 4.23 10.37
N SER A 114 -0.93 3.92 9.83
CA SER A 114 -1.51 2.58 9.93
C SER A 114 -0.77 1.55 9.05
N SER A 115 -0.21 1.95 7.91
CA SER A 115 0.58 1.07 7.04
C SER A 115 1.86 0.54 7.72
N VAL A 116 2.36 1.27 8.71
CA VAL A 116 3.51 0.86 9.54
C VAL A 116 3.06 0.12 10.79
N LEU A 117 2.13 0.71 11.56
CA LEU A 117 1.79 0.22 12.89
C LEU A 117 0.88 -1.02 12.88
N ALA A 118 0.02 -1.19 11.88
CA ALA A 118 -0.88 -2.33 11.84
C ALA A 118 -0.15 -3.66 11.55
N PRO A 119 0.71 -3.77 10.52
CA PRO A 119 1.52 -4.97 10.30
C PRO A 119 2.45 -5.25 11.48
N MET A 120 3.02 -4.20 12.09
CA MET A 120 3.88 -4.33 13.28
C MET A 120 3.10 -4.91 14.46
N TYR A 121 1.90 -4.40 14.75
CA TYR A 121 1.04 -4.94 15.80
C TYR A 121 0.70 -6.42 15.55
N ILE A 122 0.30 -6.76 14.31
CA ILE A 122 -0.02 -8.14 13.93
C ILE A 122 1.19 -9.05 14.13
N ALA A 123 2.38 -8.60 13.73
CA ALA A 123 3.61 -9.38 13.89
C ALA A 123 3.98 -9.60 15.37
N GLU A 124 3.79 -8.58 16.22
CA GLU A 124 4.13 -8.61 17.63
C GLU A 124 3.18 -9.48 18.48
N ILE A 125 1.91 -9.62 18.07
CA ILE A 125 0.93 -10.43 18.79
C ILE A 125 0.89 -11.89 18.28
N SER A 126 1.51 -12.16 17.14
CA SER A 126 1.40 -13.44 16.45
C SER A 126 2.56 -14.37 16.78
N PRO A 127 2.28 -15.64 17.19
CA PRO A 127 3.29 -16.68 17.27
C PRO A 127 3.99 -16.88 15.92
N ALA A 128 5.27 -17.28 15.94
CA ALA A 128 6.11 -17.44 14.74
C ALA A 128 5.45 -18.26 13.63
N LYS A 129 4.76 -19.35 14.01
CA LYS A 129 4.04 -20.25 13.08
C LYS A 129 2.96 -19.55 12.23
N TRP A 130 2.27 -18.54 12.77
CA TRP A 130 1.14 -17.89 12.13
C TRP A 130 1.47 -16.48 11.64
N ARG A 131 2.59 -15.91 12.07
CA ARG A 131 2.97 -14.50 11.84
C ARG A 131 2.88 -14.08 10.38
N GLY A 132 3.51 -14.82 9.48
CA GLY A 132 3.51 -14.49 8.06
C GLY A 132 2.10 -14.45 7.45
N ARG A 133 1.26 -15.46 7.80
CA ARG A 133 -0.13 -15.54 7.31
C ARG A 133 -1.00 -14.42 7.86
N LEU A 134 -0.85 -14.07 9.14
CA LEU A 134 -1.64 -13.04 9.79
C LEU A 134 -1.22 -11.63 9.32
N VAL A 135 0.08 -11.39 9.13
CA VAL A 135 0.56 -10.14 8.50
C VAL A 135 0.06 -10.04 7.06
N GLY A 136 -0.03 -11.15 6.33
CA GLY A 136 -0.61 -11.20 4.98
C GLY A 136 -2.08 -10.74 4.92
N LEU A 137 -2.84 -10.82 6.03
CA LEU A 137 -4.19 -10.24 6.12
C LEU A 137 -4.20 -8.72 5.89
N PHE A 138 -3.14 -8.01 6.26
CA PHE A 138 -3.04 -6.58 5.99
C PHE A 138 -3.03 -6.33 4.48
N GLN A 139 -2.19 -7.03 3.72
CA GLN A 139 -2.12 -6.89 2.26
C GLN A 139 -3.43 -7.33 1.58
N PHE A 140 -4.03 -8.43 2.04
CA PHE A 140 -5.36 -8.84 1.58
C PHE A 140 -6.38 -7.70 1.76
N ASN A 141 -6.41 -7.09 2.94
CA ASN A 141 -7.33 -5.99 3.23
C ASN A 141 -7.06 -4.73 2.38
N VAL A 142 -5.80 -4.43 2.03
CA VAL A 142 -5.49 -3.33 1.10
C VAL A 142 -6.15 -3.57 -0.25
N VAL A 143 -5.90 -4.72 -0.89
CA VAL A 143 -6.47 -4.98 -2.22
C VAL A 143 -7.98 -5.20 -2.18
N PHE A 144 -8.51 -5.75 -1.09
CA PHE A 144 -9.95 -5.87 -0.88
C PHE A 144 -10.60 -4.49 -0.67
N GLY A 145 -9.94 -3.57 0.03
CA GLY A 145 -10.38 -2.18 0.19
C GLY A 145 -10.46 -1.43 -1.15
N ILE A 146 -9.51 -1.66 -2.06
CA ILE A 146 -9.55 -1.11 -3.43
C ILE A 146 -10.79 -1.61 -4.16
N LEU A 147 -11.06 -2.91 -4.11
CA LEU A 147 -12.26 -3.49 -4.72
C LEU A 147 -13.56 -2.90 -4.14
N LEU A 148 -13.63 -2.81 -2.80
CA LEU A 148 -14.80 -2.23 -2.13
C LEU A 148 -15.01 -0.75 -2.47
N ALA A 149 -13.95 0.04 -2.65
CA ALA A 149 -14.05 1.43 -3.06
C ALA A 149 -14.63 1.56 -4.46
N TYR A 150 -14.12 0.81 -5.43
CA TYR A 150 -14.69 0.81 -6.78
C TYR A 150 -16.13 0.32 -6.80
N PHE A 151 -16.45 -0.71 -6.01
CA PHE A 151 -17.81 -1.20 -5.89
C PHE A 151 -18.75 -0.16 -5.25
N SER A 152 -18.30 0.58 -4.22
CA SER A 152 -19.08 1.66 -3.62
C SER A 152 -19.32 2.80 -4.60
N ASN A 153 -18.30 3.24 -5.36
CA ASN A 153 -18.44 4.25 -6.40
C ASN A 153 -19.47 3.81 -7.46
N TYR A 154 -19.46 2.53 -7.86
CA TYR A 154 -20.45 1.98 -8.79
C TYR A 154 -21.87 2.04 -8.23
N LEU A 155 -22.08 1.62 -6.98
CA LEU A 155 -23.39 1.66 -6.33
C LEU A 155 -23.92 3.09 -6.15
N ILE A 156 -23.04 4.02 -5.77
CA ILE A 156 -23.38 5.43 -5.59
C ILE A 156 -23.74 6.06 -6.96
N ALA A 157 -23.01 5.74 -8.02
CA ALA A 157 -23.33 6.19 -9.37
C ALA A 157 -24.72 5.70 -9.84
N LEU A 158 -25.11 4.47 -9.49
CA LEU A 158 -26.45 3.93 -9.77
C LEU A 158 -27.56 4.64 -8.98
N ALA A 159 -27.26 5.23 -7.84
CA ALA A 159 -28.24 5.96 -7.03
C ALA A 159 -28.59 7.33 -7.61
N HIS A 160 -27.86 7.82 -8.63
CA HIS A 160 -28.12 9.10 -9.32
C HIS A 160 -28.29 10.30 -8.38
N LEU A 161 -27.38 10.46 -7.40
CA LEU A 161 -27.47 11.49 -6.36
C LEU A 161 -27.11 12.91 -6.86
N GLY A 162 -26.84 13.06 -8.15
CA GLY A 162 -26.58 14.34 -8.80
C GLY A 162 -25.33 15.05 -8.29
N ALA A 163 -25.39 16.36 -8.07
CA ALA A 163 -24.24 17.17 -7.68
C ALA A 163 -23.62 16.80 -6.32
N SER A 164 -24.32 16.06 -5.48
CA SER A 164 -23.83 15.63 -4.16
C SER A 164 -23.11 14.27 -4.18
N GLU A 165 -23.07 13.58 -5.29
CA GLU A 165 -22.60 12.21 -5.42
C GLU A 165 -21.14 12.03 -4.92
N TRP A 166 -20.22 12.92 -5.30
CA TRP A 166 -18.84 12.89 -4.84
C TRP A 166 -18.68 12.99 -3.32
N ARG A 167 -19.64 13.64 -2.65
CA ARG A 167 -19.67 13.73 -1.18
C ARG A 167 -19.96 12.38 -0.54
N TRP A 168 -20.86 11.61 -1.16
CA TRP A 168 -21.18 10.26 -0.72
C TRP A 168 -20.02 9.29 -1.02
N ASP A 169 -19.39 9.41 -2.20
CA ASP A 169 -18.21 8.61 -2.55
C ASP A 169 -17.14 8.74 -1.47
N LEU A 170 -16.77 9.96 -1.09
CA LEU A 170 -15.75 10.20 -0.06
C LEU A 170 -16.26 9.89 1.36
N GLY A 171 -17.54 10.19 1.63
CA GLY A 171 -18.13 10.05 2.95
C GLY A 171 -18.36 8.61 3.40
N VAL A 172 -18.61 7.70 2.48
CA VAL A 172 -18.88 6.29 2.81
C VAL A 172 -17.72 5.63 3.54
N ALA A 173 -16.49 6.12 3.36
CA ALA A 173 -15.32 5.67 4.10
C ALA A 173 -15.44 5.89 5.63
N ALA A 174 -16.33 6.79 6.08
CA ALA A 174 -16.56 7.01 7.50
C ALA A 174 -17.10 5.75 8.20
N PHE A 175 -17.87 4.91 7.51
CA PHE A 175 -18.43 3.68 8.08
C PHE A 175 -17.32 2.67 8.45
N PRO A 176 -16.45 2.21 7.55
CA PRO A 176 -15.36 1.31 7.92
C PRO A 176 -14.35 1.98 8.87
N ALA A 177 -14.15 3.30 8.81
CA ALA A 177 -13.30 4.03 9.76
C ALA A 177 -13.88 4.01 11.19
N ALA A 178 -15.19 4.22 11.36
CA ALA A 178 -15.87 4.11 12.64
C ALA A 178 -15.80 2.67 13.19
N LEU A 179 -16.05 1.68 12.32
CA LEU A 179 -15.92 0.27 12.68
C LEU A 179 -14.50 -0.04 13.17
N PHE A 180 -13.49 0.38 12.45
CA PHE A 180 -12.08 0.21 12.83
C PHE A 180 -11.81 0.84 14.21
N PHE A 181 -12.22 2.11 14.40
CA PHE A 181 -12.06 2.81 15.68
C PHE A 181 -12.68 2.02 16.85
N VAL A 182 -13.94 1.62 16.73
CA VAL A 182 -14.66 0.88 17.78
C VAL A 182 -14.02 -0.49 18.04
N MET A 183 -13.67 -1.23 16.97
CA MET A 183 -13.10 -2.57 17.10
C MET A 183 -11.70 -2.56 17.77
N LEU A 184 -10.93 -1.49 17.62
CA LEU A 184 -9.64 -1.33 18.29
C LEU A 184 -9.72 -1.30 19.83
N PHE A 185 -10.90 -1.06 20.41
CA PHE A 185 -11.11 -1.19 21.88
C PHE A 185 -11.27 -2.63 22.33
N THR A 186 -11.53 -3.55 21.42
CA THR A 186 -11.80 -4.97 21.72
C THR A 186 -10.57 -5.87 21.61
N ILE A 187 -9.40 -5.33 21.27
CA ILE A 187 -8.16 -6.08 21.10
C ILE A 187 -7.14 -5.70 22.19
N PRO A 188 -6.23 -6.62 22.58
CA PRO A 188 -5.21 -6.35 23.60
C PRO A 188 -4.09 -5.44 23.07
N ARG A 189 -3.24 -4.96 23.99
CA ARG A 189 -1.99 -4.28 23.64
C ARG A 189 -0.95 -5.27 23.14
N SER A 190 0.08 -4.77 22.40
CA SER A 190 1.22 -5.58 21.99
C SER A 190 2.00 -6.09 23.20
N PRO A 191 2.28 -7.40 23.31
CA PRO A 191 3.10 -7.94 24.39
C PRO A 191 4.53 -7.39 24.37
N ARG A 192 5.12 -7.21 23.18
CA ARG A 192 6.47 -6.64 23.03
C ARG A 192 6.53 -5.20 23.54
N TRP A 193 5.54 -4.38 23.25
CA TRP A 193 5.47 -3.01 23.76
C TRP A 193 5.27 -2.99 25.29
N LEU A 194 4.45 -3.88 25.83
CA LEU A 194 4.24 -3.99 27.28
C LEU A 194 5.54 -4.33 28.02
N VAL A 195 6.33 -5.28 27.51
CA VAL A 195 7.65 -5.61 28.05
C VAL A 195 8.59 -4.41 28.01
N LYS A 196 8.66 -3.69 26.86
CA LYS A 196 9.46 -2.45 26.75
C LYS A 196 9.09 -1.38 27.78
N LYS A 197 7.84 -1.38 28.26
CA LYS A 197 7.32 -0.46 29.30
C LYS A 197 7.42 -1.03 30.72
N GLY A 198 8.04 -2.17 30.92
CA GLY A 198 8.17 -2.83 32.22
C GLY A 198 6.87 -3.50 32.72
N ARG A 199 5.83 -3.62 31.88
CA ARG A 199 4.52 -4.20 32.22
C ARG A 199 4.49 -5.69 31.86
N VAL A 200 5.40 -6.45 32.46
CA VAL A 200 5.66 -7.86 32.08
C VAL A 200 4.46 -8.76 32.38
N ASP A 201 3.76 -8.55 33.50
CA ASP A 201 2.59 -9.38 33.87
C ASP A 201 1.40 -9.18 32.91
N GLU A 202 1.21 -7.98 32.41
CA GLU A 202 0.22 -7.74 31.36
C GLU A 202 0.62 -8.41 30.04
N ALA A 203 1.91 -8.34 29.69
CA ALA A 203 2.42 -9.04 28.50
C ALA A 203 2.18 -10.54 28.59
N ARG A 204 2.45 -11.14 29.76
CA ARG A 204 2.15 -12.55 30.06
C ARG A 204 0.67 -12.87 29.85
N SER A 205 -0.22 -12.06 30.41
CA SER A 205 -1.67 -12.23 30.25
C SER A 205 -2.11 -12.17 28.79
N VAL A 206 -1.54 -11.28 27.98
CA VAL A 206 -1.84 -11.18 26.56
C VAL A 206 -1.38 -12.44 25.81
N LEU A 207 -0.16 -12.92 26.06
CA LEU A 207 0.35 -14.14 25.44
C LEU A 207 -0.50 -15.37 25.80
N GLN A 208 -0.97 -15.48 27.04
CA GLN A 208 -1.93 -16.52 27.45
C GLN A 208 -3.27 -16.41 26.69
N MET A 209 -3.82 -15.20 26.56
CA MET A 209 -5.09 -14.97 25.83
C MET A 209 -4.97 -15.30 24.35
N THR A 210 -3.81 -15.12 23.73
CA THR A 210 -3.59 -15.46 22.32
C THR A 210 -3.38 -16.95 22.08
N GLY A 211 -3.41 -17.76 23.14
CA GLY A 211 -3.47 -19.22 23.06
C GLY A 211 -2.13 -19.89 22.77
N ASP A 212 -1.03 -19.25 23.09
CA ASP A 212 0.27 -19.91 23.03
C ASP A 212 0.48 -20.82 24.23
N GLN A 213 0.77 -22.10 23.94
CA GLN A 213 1.08 -23.08 25.00
C GLN A 213 2.45 -22.83 25.63
N ASN A 214 3.34 -22.15 24.90
CA ASN A 214 4.70 -21.84 25.32
C ASN A 214 4.87 -20.36 25.68
N TYR A 215 3.82 -19.70 26.14
CA TYR A 215 3.79 -18.25 26.41
C TYR A 215 4.92 -17.75 27.33
N GLU A 216 5.41 -18.57 28.26
CA GLU A 216 6.55 -18.20 29.12
C GLU A 216 7.86 -18.18 28.32
N HIS A 217 8.06 -19.13 27.41
CA HIS A 217 9.22 -19.17 26.51
C HIS A 217 9.18 -17.95 25.57
N ASP A 218 8.03 -17.66 24.94
CA ASP A 218 7.87 -16.49 24.08
C ASP A 218 8.08 -15.18 24.83
N LEU A 219 7.64 -15.09 26.10
CA LEU A 219 7.91 -13.93 26.94
C LEU A 219 9.40 -13.75 27.20
N GLN A 220 10.12 -14.83 27.51
CA GLN A 220 11.56 -14.81 27.70
C GLN A 220 12.29 -14.38 26.40
N GLU A 221 11.91 -14.93 25.25
CA GLU A 221 12.47 -14.52 23.95
C GLU A 221 12.27 -13.03 23.68
N ILE A 222 11.07 -12.49 24.00
CA ILE A 222 10.78 -11.04 23.84
C ILE A 222 11.71 -10.23 24.76
N VAL A 223 11.86 -10.61 26.03
CA VAL A 223 12.74 -9.92 26.99
C VAL A 223 14.19 -9.95 26.52
N GLU A 224 14.69 -11.10 26.11
CA GLU A 224 16.06 -11.28 25.63
C GLU A 224 16.31 -10.44 24.36
N SER A 225 15.36 -10.47 23.39
CA SER A 225 15.49 -9.70 22.15
C SER A 225 15.54 -8.18 22.40
N ILE A 226 14.77 -7.68 23.38
CA ILE A 226 14.78 -6.26 23.76
C ILE A 226 16.12 -5.88 24.40
N ASN A 227 16.66 -6.75 25.27
CA ASN A 227 17.95 -6.54 25.91
C ASN A 227 19.12 -6.52 24.90
N VAL A 228 19.05 -7.38 23.88
CA VAL A 228 20.03 -7.41 22.78
C VAL A 228 19.92 -6.14 21.94
N GLU A 229 18.70 -5.72 21.56
CA GLU A 229 18.48 -4.46 20.81
C GLU A 229 19.07 -3.23 21.54
N GLN A 230 18.92 -3.16 22.87
CA GLN A 230 19.44 -2.06 23.67
C GLN A 230 20.97 -2.03 23.74
N LYS A 231 21.63 -3.18 23.64
CA LYS A 231 23.09 -3.32 23.70
C LYS A 231 23.77 -3.14 22.34
N GLN A 232 23.06 -3.40 21.25
CA GLN A 232 23.62 -3.26 19.90
C GLN A 232 23.67 -1.77 19.51
N ALA A 233 24.92 -1.27 19.29
CA ALA A 233 25.11 0.04 18.68
C ALA A 233 24.44 0.05 17.30
N ALA A 234 23.57 1.05 17.04
CA ALA A 234 22.86 1.17 15.77
C ALA A 234 23.86 1.40 14.63
N GLU A 235 24.08 0.39 13.81
CA GLU A 235 24.94 0.49 12.62
C GLU A 235 24.38 1.55 11.66
N LYS A 236 25.28 2.34 11.03
CA LYS A 236 24.88 3.39 10.07
C LYS A 236 24.54 2.76 8.72
N LEU A 237 23.35 3.07 8.17
CA LEU A 237 22.94 2.60 6.85
C LEU A 237 23.78 3.23 5.73
N PHE A 238 23.99 4.56 5.79
CA PHE A 238 24.67 5.30 4.73
C PHE A 238 26.20 5.14 4.85
N THR A 239 26.67 3.95 4.43
CA THR A 239 28.08 3.59 4.32
C THR A 239 28.33 2.94 2.98
N ARG A 240 29.58 2.96 2.49
CA ARG A 240 29.96 2.31 1.22
C ARG A 240 29.62 0.83 1.18
N LYS A 241 29.67 0.16 2.33
CA LYS A 241 29.29 -1.25 2.52
C LYS A 241 27.85 -1.56 2.06
N TYR A 242 26.93 -0.61 2.22
CA TYR A 242 25.51 -0.79 1.89
C TYR A 242 25.07 -0.04 0.64
N ALA A 243 26.01 0.51 -0.16
CA ALA A 243 25.68 1.28 -1.36
C ALA A 243 24.83 0.49 -2.36
N PHE A 244 25.18 -0.76 -2.60
CA PHE A 244 24.45 -1.63 -3.53
C PHE A 244 23.07 -2.06 -2.99
N PRO A 245 22.90 -2.56 -1.76
CA PRO A 245 21.58 -2.74 -1.15
C PRO A 245 20.70 -1.49 -1.14
N ILE A 246 21.28 -0.31 -0.89
CA ILE A 246 20.56 0.97 -0.97
C ILE A 246 20.07 1.23 -2.39
N PHE A 247 20.93 1.03 -3.40
CA PHE A 247 20.54 1.17 -4.80
C PHE A 247 19.38 0.21 -5.15
N LEU A 248 19.45 -1.05 -4.74
CA LEU A 248 18.38 -2.03 -4.98
C LEU A 248 17.06 -1.58 -4.34
N ALA A 249 17.10 -1.14 -3.09
CA ALA A 249 15.91 -0.71 -2.35
C ALA A 249 15.28 0.55 -2.95
N VAL A 250 16.07 1.55 -3.30
CA VAL A 250 15.58 2.79 -3.91
C VAL A 250 15.03 2.51 -5.30
N SER A 251 15.76 1.75 -6.13
CA SER A 251 15.34 1.47 -7.50
C SER A 251 14.09 0.61 -7.58
N ILE A 252 13.92 -0.42 -6.72
CA ILE A 252 12.69 -1.21 -6.73
C ILE A 252 11.47 -0.38 -6.28
N GLY A 253 11.64 0.50 -5.27
CA GLY A 253 10.60 1.44 -4.86
C GLY A 253 10.21 2.41 -5.97
N MET A 254 11.18 2.94 -6.70
CA MET A 254 10.96 3.83 -7.84
C MET A 254 10.26 3.11 -8.99
N PHE A 255 10.79 1.97 -9.47
CA PHE A 255 10.21 1.23 -10.59
C PHE A 255 8.80 0.73 -10.31
N ASN A 256 8.51 0.35 -9.07
CA ASN A 256 7.16 -0.04 -8.68
C ASN A 256 6.16 1.09 -9.02
N GLN A 257 6.50 2.35 -8.79
CA GLN A 257 5.66 3.49 -9.07
C GLN A 257 5.79 4.00 -10.52
N LEU A 258 6.97 3.89 -11.14
CA LEU A 258 7.19 4.19 -12.55
C LEU A 258 6.44 3.23 -13.50
N SER A 259 5.89 2.14 -12.99
CA SER A 259 4.90 1.32 -13.70
C SER A 259 3.58 2.04 -13.95
N GLY A 260 3.30 3.10 -13.19
CA GLY A 260 2.06 3.87 -13.27
C GLY A 260 0.91 3.31 -12.43
N ILE A 261 1.15 2.27 -11.61
CA ILE A 261 0.07 1.53 -10.94
C ILE A 261 -0.89 2.42 -10.15
N ASN A 262 -0.36 3.24 -9.26
CA ASN A 262 -1.22 4.05 -8.40
C ASN A 262 -1.86 5.22 -9.19
N ALA A 263 -1.13 5.85 -10.12
CA ALA A 263 -1.72 6.88 -10.98
C ALA A 263 -2.88 6.31 -11.82
N ILE A 264 -2.72 5.11 -12.39
CA ILE A 264 -3.79 4.45 -13.14
C ILE A 264 -4.98 4.15 -12.22
N LEU A 265 -4.77 3.64 -11.01
CA LEU A 265 -5.86 3.36 -10.07
C LEU A 265 -6.57 4.63 -9.60
N TYR A 266 -5.84 5.72 -9.34
CA TYR A 266 -6.44 7.00 -8.88
C TYR A 266 -7.23 7.72 -9.97
N TYR A 267 -6.82 7.60 -11.24
CA TYR A 267 -7.46 8.27 -12.37
C TYR A 267 -8.19 7.28 -13.30
N LEU A 268 -8.53 6.10 -12.79
CA LEU A 268 -9.09 5.01 -13.61
C LEU A 268 -10.37 5.42 -14.33
N ASN A 269 -11.27 6.13 -13.63
CA ASN A 269 -12.52 6.60 -14.22
C ASN A 269 -12.29 7.70 -15.27
N ASP A 270 -11.29 8.56 -15.07
CA ASP A 270 -10.89 9.56 -16.07
C ASP A 270 -10.35 8.89 -17.33
N ILE A 271 -9.54 7.82 -17.16
CA ILE A 271 -9.01 7.02 -18.27
C ILE A 271 -10.16 6.43 -19.11
N PHE A 272 -11.16 5.83 -18.43
CA PHE A 272 -12.34 5.29 -19.13
C PHE A 272 -13.19 6.38 -19.77
N ALA A 273 -13.38 7.53 -19.11
CA ALA A 273 -14.11 8.65 -19.66
C ALA A 273 -13.45 9.21 -20.93
N HIS A 274 -12.13 9.34 -20.96
CA HIS A 274 -11.38 9.76 -22.17
C HIS A 274 -11.48 8.76 -23.32
N ALA A 275 -11.72 7.48 -23.03
CA ALA A 275 -11.98 6.45 -24.04
C ALA A 275 -13.47 6.33 -24.41
N GLY A 276 -14.32 7.27 -23.98
CA GLY A 276 -15.74 7.32 -24.36
C GLY A 276 -16.68 6.46 -23.53
N PHE A 277 -16.22 5.85 -22.43
CA PHE A 277 -17.10 5.09 -21.52
C PHE A 277 -18.02 6.05 -20.74
N SER A 278 -19.27 5.66 -20.56
CA SER A 278 -20.18 6.35 -19.65
C SER A 278 -19.71 6.17 -18.20
N ARG A 279 -20.11 7.08 -17.29
CA ARG A 279 -19.73 7.02 -15.88
C ARG A 279 -20.08 5.68 -15.21
N ILE A 280 -21.28 5.17 -15.43
CA ILE A 280 -21.70 3.88 -14.88
C ILE A 280 -20.86 2.74 -15.44
N SER A 281 -20.63 2.73 -16.76
CA SER A 281 -19.81 1.72 -17.40
C SER A 281 -18.35 1.79 -16.91
N GLY A 282 -17.78 2.99 -16.78
CA GLY A 282 -16.43 3.19 -16.25
C GLY A 282 -16.28 2.67 -14.81
N ASN A 283 -17.24 2.96 -13.94
CA ASN A 283 -17.25 2.45 -12.57
C ASN A 283 -17.37 0.91 -12.52
N LEU A 284 -18.19 0.31 -13.40
CA LEU A 284 -18.30 -1.15 -13.48
C LEU A 284 -16.98 -1.79 -13.92
N GLN A 285 -16.30 -1.19 -14.92
CA GLN A 285 -14.98 -1.67 -15.35
C GLN A 285 -13.93 -1.51 -14.25
N ALA A 286 -13.99 -0.45 -13.44
CA ALA A 286 -13.12 -0.27 -12.29
C ALA A 286 -13.31 -1.40 -11.25
N VAL A 287 -14.53 -1.87 -11.02
CA VAL A 287 -14.79 -3.06 -10.17
C VAL A 287 -14.07 -4.30 -10.73
N ALA A 288 -14.12 -4.52 -12.05
CA ALA A 288 -13.42 -5.64 -12.68
C ALA A 288 -11.89 -5.53 -12.49
N ILE A 289 -11.33 -4.32 -12.60
CA ILE A 289 -9.91 -4.04 -12.31
C ILE A 289 -9.58 -4.36 -10.85
N GLY A 290 -10.39 -3.91 -9.90
CA GLY A 290 -10.22 -4.20 -8.47
C GLY A 290 -10.29 -5.71 -8.15
N ALA A 291 -11.24 -6.43 -8.77
CA ALA A 291 -11.37 -7.87 -8.63
C ALA A 291 -10.14 -8.62 -9.20
N THR A 292 -9.63 -8.19 -10.35
CA THR A 292 -8.41 -8.72 -10.96
C THR A 292 -7.21 -8.49 -10.03
N ASN A 293 -7.07 -7.29 -9.48
CA ASN A 293 -6.00 -6.97 -8.54
C ASN A 293 -6.03 -7.91 -7.32
N LEU A 294 -7.20 -8.10 -6.71
CA LEU A 294 -7.37 -9.02 -5.59
C LEU A 294 -6.99 -10.46 -5.96
N ALA A 295 -7.53 -10.98 -7.05
CA ALA A 295 -7.30 -12.35 -7.48
C ALA A 295 -5.81 -12.63 -7.75
N PHE A 296 -5.16 -11.78 -8.54
CA PHE A 296 -3.76 -11.98 -8.92
C PHE A 296 -2.78 -11.69 -7.76
N THR A 297 -3.10 -10.80 -6.83
CA THR A 297 -2.32 -10.64 -5.59
C THR A 297 -2.38 -11.91 -4.74
N MET A 298 -3.55 -12.54 -4.60
CA MET A 298 -3.67 -13.81 -3.86
C MET A 298 -2.90 -14.96 -4.53
N ILE A 299 -2.95 -15.04 -5.85
CA ILE A 299 -2.15 -16.01 -6.61
C ILE A 299 -0.67 -15.76 -6.38
N ALA A 300 -0.22 -14.51 -6.51
CA ALA A 300 1.18 -14.13 -6.32
C ALA A 300 1.71 -14.54 -4.94
N MET A 301 0.96 -14.25 -3.87
CA MET A 301 1.33 -14.62 -2.50
C MET A 301 1.47 -16.14 -2.31
N SER A 302 0.80 -16.95 -3.12
CA SER A 302 0.88 -18.41 -3.06
C SER A 302 2.07 -19.00 -3.82
N VAL A 303 2.63 -18.29 -4.79
CA VAL A 303 3.65 -18.81 -5.71
C VAL A 303 5.01 -18.09 -5.62
N ILE A 304 5.10 -16.96 -4.92
CA ILE A 304 6.30 -16.12 -4.86
C ILE A 304 7.55 -16.90 -4.42
N ASP A 305 7.40 -17.82 -3.46
CA ASP A 305 8.51 -18.64 -2.96
C ASP A 305 8.90 -19.76 -3.91
N LYS A 306 8.02 -20.12 -4.85
CA LYS A 306 8.28 -21.15 -5.86
C LYS A 306 8.95 -20.60 -7.11
N LEU A 307 8.52 -19.43 -7.58
CA LEU A 307 8.98 -18.84 -8.84
C LEU A 307 10.24 -17.99 -8.67
N GLY A 308 10.43 -17.37 -7.51
CA GLY A 308 11.55 -16.44 -7.25
C GLY A 308 11.18 -14.99 -7.60
N ARG A 309 11.93 -14.08 -6.98
CA ARG A 309 11.63 -12.64 -7.03
C ARG A 309 12.03 -12.04 -8.38
N LYS A 310 13.24 -12.36 -8.86
CA LYS A 310 13.77 -11.87 -10.14
C LYS A 310 12.93 -12.34 -11.32
N THR A 311 12.54 -13.61 -11.35
CA THR A 311 11.70 -14.16 -12.42
C THR A 311 10.34 -13.46 -12.48
N LEU A 312 9.68 -13.25 -11.33
CA LEU A 312 8.41 -12.55 -11.26
C LEU A 312 8.54 -11.11 -11.78
N LEU A 313 9.58 -10.38 -11.38
CA LEU A 313 9.83 -9.01 -11.85
C LEU A 313 10.05 -8.96 -13.36
N LEU A 314 10.79 -9.90 -13.94
CA LEU A 314 11.02 -9.96 -15.39
C LEU A 314 9.72 -10.20 -16.17
N VAL A 315 8.94 -11.21 -15.76
CA VAL A 315 7.63 -11.52 -16.39
C VAL A 315 6.68 -10.32 -16.26
N GLY A 316 6.62 -9.72 -15.08
CA GLY A 316 5.80 -8.55 -14.82
C GLY A 316 6.19 -7.35 -15.66
N SER A 317 7.49 -7.06 -15.79
CA SER A 317 7.98 -5.94 -16.60
C SER A 317 7.60 -6.08 -18.07
N VAL A 318 7.73 -7.28 -18.64
CA VAL A 318 7.35 -7.52 -20.05
C VAL A 318 5.83 -7.39 -20.21
N GLY A 319 5.05 -8.06 -19.37
CA GLY A 319 3.59 -8.04 -19.49
C GLY A 319 3.00 -6.64 -19.30
N THR A 320 3.46 -5.90 -18.28
CA THR A 320 3.02 -4.52 -18.07
C THR A 320 3.44 -3.59 -19.20
N ALA A 321 4.67 -3.70 -19.72
CA ALA A 321 5.14 -2.90 -20.85
C ALA A 321 4.27 -3.09 -22.10
N ILE A 322 3.95 -4.35 -22.44
CA ILE A 322 3.11 -4.66 -23.62
C ILE A 322 1.69 -4.10 -23.44
N CYS A 323 1.07 -4.32 -22.27
CA CYS A 323 -0.27 -3.80 -22.00
C CYS A 323 -0.32 -2.27 -22.08
N LEU A 324 0.65 -1.57 -21.46
CA LEU A 324 0.72 -0.11 -21.48
C LEU A 324 0.99 0.43 -22.89
N ALA A 325 1.83 -0.22 -23.68
CA ALA A 325 2.03 0.12 -25.09
C ALA A 325 0.72 -0.01 -25.89
N GLY A 326 -0.05 -1.08 -25.66
CA GLY A 326 -1.37 -1.27 -26.24
C GLY A 326 -2.36 -0.17 -25.85
N VAL A 327 -2.41 0.21 -24.56
CA VAL A 327 -3.25 1.33 -24.09
C VAL A 327 -2.85 2.64 -24.77
N SER A 328 -1.54 2.92 -24.86
CA SER A 328 -1.07 4.15 -25.53
C SER A 328 -1.46 4.18 -27.00
N ALA A 329 -1.40 3.03 -27.69
CA ALA A 329 -1.80 2.92 -29.11
C ALA A 329 -3.30 3.22 -29.29
N ILE A 330 -4.18 2.76 -28.39
CA ILE A 330 -5.61 3.08 -28.41
C ILE A 330 -5.81 4.61 -28.33
N PHE A 331 -5.14 5.29 -27.40
CA PHE A 331 -5.27 6.74 -27.23
C PHE A 331 -4.66 7.54 -28.38
N PHE A 332 -3.63 7.03 -29.09
CA PHE A 332 -3.09 7.68 -30.30
C PHE A 332 -3.97 7.50 -31.53
N THR A 333 -4.56 6.31 -31.68
CA THR A 333 -5.32 5.98 -32.88
C THR A 333 -6.81 6.28 -32.76
N HIS A 334 -7.30 6.55 -31.54
CA HIS A 334 -8.72 6.70 -31.22
C HIS A 334 -9.57 5.55 -31.78
N SER A 335 -9.05 4.34 -31.65
CA SER A 335 -9.67 3.14 -32.21
C SER A 335 -9.52 1.97 -31.24
N HIS A 336 -10.43 1.00 -31.35
CA HIS A 336 -10.43 -0.21 -30.54
C HIS A 336 -10.60 0.02 -29.04
N GLU A 337 -11.37 1.04 -28.63
CA GLU A 337 -11.58 1.39 -27.20
C GLU A 337 -12.13 0.20 -26.38
N SER A 338 -12.82 -0.73 -27.00
CA SER A 338 -13.29 -1.97 -26.36
C SER A 338 -12.15 -2.86 -25.82
N LEU A 339 -10.94 -2.73 -26.39
CA LEU A 339 -9.75 -3.45 -25.90
C LEU A 339 -9.13 -2.81 -24.66
N LEU A 340 -9.43 -1.55 -24.39
CA LEU A 340 -8.85 -0.82 -23.25
C LEU A 340 -9.03 -1.55 -21.93
N VAL A 341 -10.23 -2.05 -21.68
CA VAL A 341 -10.55 -2.80 -20.44
C VAL A 341 -9.66 -4.04 -20.32
N TRP A 342 -9.53 -4.81 -21.39
CA TRP A 342 -8.74 -6.03 -21.39
C TRP A 342 -7.24 -5.77 -21.22
N LEU A 343 -6.74 -4.70 -21.82
CA LEU A 343 -5.34 -4.28 -21.65
C LEU A 343 -5.07 -3.81 -20.23
N LEU A 344 -5.99 -3.07 -19.60
CA LEU A 344 -5.87 -2.66 -18.21
C LEU A 344 -6.02 -3.84 -17.25
N VAL A 345 -6.94 -4.77 -17.51
CA VAL A 345 -7.04 -6.03 -16.76
C VAL A 345 -5.74 -6.83 -16.86
N GLY A 346 -5.18 -6.97 -18.07
CA GLY A 346 -3.89 -7.63 -18.27
C GLY A 346 -2.76 -6.92 -17.55
N TYR A 347 -2.70 -5.60 -17.64
CA TYR A 347 -1.72 -4.77 -16.93
C TYR A 347 -1.78 -5.00 -15.42
N ILE A 348 -2.98 -4.92 -14.81
CA ILE A 348 -3.17 -5.14 -13.37
C ILE A 348 -2.82 -6.58 -12.99
N ALA A 349 -3.19 -7.57 -13.82
CA ALA A 349 -2.85 -8.97 -13.57
C ALA A 349 -1.32 -9.18 -13.52
N PHE A 350 -0.58 -8.68 -14.51
CA PHE A 350 0.87 -8.77 -14.54
C PHE A 350 1.53 -8.00 -13.38
N PHE A 351 1.04 -6.81 -13.07
CA PHE A 351 1.56 -6.01 -11.96
C PHE A 351 1.32 -6.72 -10.60
N ALA A 352 0.08 -7.10 -10.31
CA ALA A 352 -0.30 -7.72 -9.04
C ALA A 352 0.41 -9.05 -8.81
N PHE A 353 0.57 -9.85 -9.90
CA PHE A 353 1.29 -11.11 -9.86
C PHE A 353 2.79 -10.96 -9.62
N SER A 354 3.38 -9.83 -9.94
CA SER A 354 4.82 -9.59 -9.91
C SER A 354 5.23 -8.48 -8.95
N GLN A 355 5.30 -7.25 -9.45
CA GLN A 355 5.84 -6.09 -8.73
C GLN A 355 5.09 -5.78 -7.43
N GLY A 356 3.77 -5.92 -7.43
CA GLY A 356 2.93 -5.67 -6.26
C GLY A 356 3.23 -6.62 -5.09
N ALA A 357 3.52 -7.88 -5.39
CA ALA A 357 3.86 -8.88 -4.38
C ALA A 357 5.35 -8.84 -3.99
N VAL A 358 6.22 -8.62 -4.97
CA VAL A 358 7.68 -8.78 -4.78
C VAL A 358 8.31 -7.65 -3.98
N ILE A 359 7.87 -6.39 -4.15
CA ILE A 359 8.55 -5.22 -3.59
C ILE A 359 8.84 -5.35 -2.09
N TRP A 360 7.85 -5.68 -1.29
CA TRP A 360 7.99 -5.71 0.17
C TRP A 360 8.84 -6.88 0.65
N VAL A 361 8.75 -8.01 -0.03
CA VAL A 361 9.57 -9.19 0.25
C VAL A 361 11.02 -8.89 -0.09
N TYR A 362 11.30 -8.37 -1.29
CA TYR A 362 12.64 -8.04 -1.74
C TYR A 362 13.32 -7.02 -0.83
N LEU A 363 12.61 -5.96 -0.43
CA LEU A 363 13.11 -4.97 0.54
C LEU A 363 13.49 -5.58 1.89
N SER A 364 12.82 -6.67 2.30
CA SER A 364 13.15 -7.36 3.55
C SER A 364 14.36 -8.30 3.43
N GLU A 365 14.70 -8.73 2.22
CA GLU A 365 15.73 -9.73 1.94
C GLU A 365 17.10 -9.13 1.59
N VAL A 366 17.16 -7.91 1.03
CA VAL A 366 18.41 -7.29 0.56
C VAL A 366 19.25 -6.63 1.66
N PHE A 367 18.73 -6.47 2.88
CA PHE A 367 19.47 -5.87 3.97
C PHE A 367 19.77 -6.85 5.10
N PRO A 368 21.01 -6.78 5.70
CA PRO A 368 21.33 -7.50 6.91
C PRO A 368 20.49 -7.02 8.10
N ASN A 369 20.36 -7.88 9.12
CA ASN A 369 19.56 -7.60 10.32
C ASN A 369 19.91 -6.27 10.98
N SER A 370 21.21 -5.90 11.02
CA SER A 370 21.72 -4.68 11.70
C SER A 370 21.17 -3.37 11.11
N VAL A 371 20.85 -3.32 9.81
CA VAL A 371 20.37 -2.12 9.12
C VAL A 371 19.04 -2.33 8.39
N ARG A 372 18.42 -3.52 8.48
CA ARG A 372 17.23 -3.89 7.72
C ARG A 372 16.08 -2.91 7.90
N ALA A 373 15.75 -2.54 9.12
CA ALA A 373 14.64 -1.61 9.38
C ALA A 373 14.87 -0.25 8.71
N LYS A 374 16.11 0.26 8.74
CA LYS A 374 16.48 1.52 8.08
C LYS A 374 16.44 1.39 6.55
N GLY A 375 16.91 0.26 6.01
CA GLY A 375 16.89 -0.02 4.57
C GLY A 375 15.47 -0.16 4.02
N GLN A 376 14.62 -0.91 4.71
CA GLN A 376 13.19 -1.02 4.36
C GLN A 376 12.48 0.33 4.42
N SER A 377 12.77 1.15 5.43
CA SER A 377 12.21 2.51 5.53
C SER A 377 12.63 3.38 4.36
N LEU A 378 13.88 3.28 3.90
CA LEU A 378 14.38 4.02 2.73
C LEU A 378 13.69 3.56 1.44
N GLY A 379 13.54 2.26 1.22
CA GLY A 379 12.82 1.72 0.06
C GLY A 379 11.33 2.10 0.08
N SER A 380 10.70 2.05 1.24
CA SER A 380 9.31 2.50 1.42
C SER A 380 9.16 4.00 1.18
N PHE A 381 10.11 4.82 1.66
CA PHE A 381 10.12 6.26 1.38
C PHE A 381 10.22 6.53 -0.12
N SER A 382 11.15 5.86 -0.82
CA SER A 382 11.30 5.96 -2.28
C SER A 382 9.99 5.63 -3.02
N HIS A 383 9.34 4.54 -2.62
CA HIS A 383 8.04 4.12 -3.16
C HIS A 383 6.95 5.20 -2.97
N TRP A 384 6.76 5.70 -1.76
CA TRP A 384 5.71 6.68 -1.46
C TRP A 384 5.99 8.05 -2.08
N PHE A 385 7.26 8.48 -2.08
CA PHE A 385 7.69 9.72 -2.71
C PHE A 385 7.40 9.71 -4.21
N MET A 386 7.79 8.62 -4.89
CA MET A 386 7.53 8.46 -6.32
C MET A 386 6.04 8.35 -6.63
N ASN A 387 5.27 7.68 -5.78
CA ASN A 387 3.82 7.63 -5.90
C ASN A 387 3.21 9.04 -5.85
N ALA A 388 3.58 9.85 -4.87
CA ALA A 388 3.09 11.22 -4.75
C ALA A 388 3.46 12.08 -5.97
N LEU A 389 4.70 11.97 -6.44
CA LEU A 389 5.20 12.70 -7.59
C LEU A 389 4.47 12.33 -8.88
N ILE A 390 4.37 11.03 -9.18
CA ILE A 390 3.73 10.55 -10.42
C ILE A 390 2.24 10.87 -10.40
N SER A 391 1.56 10.70 -9.27
CA SER A 391 0.13 11.01 -9.14
C SER A 391 -0.16 12.51 -9.32
N ALA A 392 0.76 13.39 -8.87
CA ALA A 392 0.64 14.83 -9.08
C ALA A 392 0.85 15.24 -10.55
N ILE A 393 1.76 14.55 -11.27
CA ILE A 393 2.14 14.89 -12.64
C ILE A 393 1.22 14.23 -13.68
N PHE A 394 0.57 13.12 -13.36
CA PHE A 394 -0.25 12.35 -14.29
C PHE A 394 -1.30 13.21 -15.04
N PRO A 395 -2.11 14.08 -14.39
CA PRO A 395 -3.08 14.91 -15.12
C PRO A 395 -2.43 15.92 -16.08
N LEU A 396 -1.21 16.40 -15.74
CA LEU A 396 -0.46 17.30 -16.62
C LEU A 396 0.03 16.58 -17.89
N MET A 397 0.50 15.34 -17.75
CA MET A 397 0.90 14.52 -18.90
C MET A 397 -0.31 14.16 -19.76
N ALA A 398 -1.43 13.76 -19.13
CA ALA A 398 -2.66 13.38 -19.80
C ALA A 398 -3.33 14.57 -20.52
N ALA A 399 -3.18 15.80 -20.00
CA ALA A 399 -3.71 17.01 -20.63
C ALA A 399 -3.08 17.32 -21.99
N SER A 400 -1.81 16.93 -22.20
CA SER A 400 -1.12 17.09 -23.50
C SER A 400 -1.54 16.02 -24.51
N SER A 401 -1.65 14.79 -24.07
CA SER A 401 -2.21 13.64 -24.80
C SER A 401 -2.51 12.52 -23.81
N GLY A 402 -3.69 11.93 -23.91
CA GLY A 402 -4.06 10.76 -23.09
C GLY A 402 -3.12 9.56 -23.25
N ALA A 403 -2.35 9.50 -24.36
CA ALA A 403 -1.38 8.44 -24.62
C ALA A 403 -0.05 8.62 -23.87
N TYR A 404 0.40 9.86 -23.61
CA TYR A 404 1.74 10.12 -23.09
C TYR A 404 2.07 9.46 -21.77
N PRO A 405 1.17 9.42 -20.75
CA PRO A 405 1.47 8.72 -19.52
C PRO A 405 1.78 7.23 -19.75
N PHE A 406 1.01 6.58 -20.62
CA PHE A 406 1.16 5.15 -20.89
C PHE A 406 2.42 4.83 -21.70
N VAL A 407 2.83 5.69 -22.63
CA VAL A 407 4.14 5.59 -23.30
C VAL A 407 5.26 5.67 -22.27
N PHE A 408 5.21 6.67 -21.40
CA PHE A 408 6.23 6.86 -20.35
C PHE A 408 6.33 5.63 -19.45
N PHE A 409 5.22 5.14 -18.93
CA PHE A 409 5.21 3.97 -18.05
C PHE A 409 5.67 2.69 -18.78
N SER A 410 5.28 2.51 -20.05
CA SER A 410 5.74 1.38 -20.87
C SER A 410 7.26 1.39 -21.03
N VAL A 411 7.84 2.54 -21.37
CA VAL A 411 9.31 2.71 -21.50
C VAL A 411 10.00 2.43 -20.18
N MET A 412 9.45 2.89 -19.04
CA MET A 412 10.00 2.61 -17.71
C MET A 412 9.97 1.11 -17.39
N MET A 413 8.94 0.38 -17.84
CA MET A 413 8.88 -1.08 -17.64
C MET A 413 9.90 -1.83 -18.49
N VAL A 414 10.16 -1.37 -19.72
CA VAL A 414 11.27 -1.90 -20.54
C VAL A 414 12.61 -1.63 -19.84
N LEU A 415 12.82 -0.44 -19.32
CA LEU A 415 14.04 -0.10 -18.57
C LEU A 415 14.16 -0.99 -17.33
N GLN A 416 13.07 -1.17 -16.59
CA GLN A 416 13.05 -2.07 -15.42
C GLN A 416 13.45 -3.49 -15.80
N PHE A 417 12.95 -4.01 -16.93
CA PHE A 417 13.32 -5.34 -17.40
C PHE A 417 14.84 -5.50 -17.51
N PHE A 418 15.51 -4.57 -18.15
CA PHE A 418 16.97 -4.62 -18.31
C PHE A 418 17.71 -4.45 -16.98
N VAL A 419 17.26 -3.53 -16.12
CA VAL A 419 17.87 -3.34 -14.79
C VAL A 419 17.71 -4.60 -13.94
N VAL A 420 16.54 -5.22 -13.93
CA VAL A 420 16.31 -6.47 -13.20
C VAL A 420 17.14 -7.61 -13.79
N LEU A 421 17.21 -7.70 -15.13
CA LEU A 421 17.95 -8.77 -15.82
C LEU A 421 19.44 -8.76 -15.46
N PHE A 422 20.06 -7.56 -15.52
CA PHE A 422 21.52 -7.43 -15.41
C PHE A 422 22.01 -7.07 -14.02
N VAL A 423 21.19 -6.42 -13.17
CA VAL A 423 21.65 -5.85 -11.91
C VAL A 423 21.05 -6.53 -10.69
N TYR A 424 19.76 -6.96 -10.74
CA TYR A 424 19.14 -7.52 -9.54
C TYR A 424 19.55 -8.96 -9.30
N PRO A 425 20.03 -9.30 -8.09
CA PRO A 425 20.25 -10.69 -7.71
C PRO A 425 18.91 -11.40 -7.45
N GLU A 426 18.88 -12.71 -7.61
CA GLU A 426 17.77 -13.54 -7.12
C GLU A 426 17.95 -13.78 -5.62
N THR A 427 16.88 -13.50 -4.85
CA THR A 427 16.92 -13.63 -3.39
C THR A 427 16.30 -14.93 -2.87
N LYS A 428 15.63 -15.67 -3.75
CA LYS A 428 14.93 -16.91 -3.41
C LYS A 428 15.87 -17.96 -2.83
N GLY A 429 15.50 -18.45 -1.65
CA GLY A 429 16.17 -19.60 -1.04
C GLY A 429 17.54 -19.30 -0.43
N LEU A 430 18.00 -18.06 -0.46
CA LEU A 430 19.23 -17.63 0.19
C LEU A 430 18.94 -17.21 1.65
N THR A 431 19.85 -17.60 2.53
CA THR A 431 19.88 -17.01 3.87
C THR A 431 20.35 -15.57 3.80
N LEU A 432 20.06 -14.77 4.81
CA LEU A 432 20.50 -13.37 4.84
C LEU A 432 22.01 -13.23 4.84
N GLU A 433 22.72 -14.18 5.43
CA GLU A 433 24.18 -14.24 5.49
C GLU A 433 24.77 -14.58 4.10
N GLU A 434 24.14 -15.48 3.35
CA GLU A 434 24.52 -15.81 1.98
C GLU A 434 24.27 -14.62 1.05
N MET A 435 23.11 -13.97 1.17
CA MET A 435 22.78 -12.75 0.42
C MET A 435 23.80 -11.63 0.68
N GLN A 436 24.24 -11.44 1.94
CA GLN A 436 25.28 -10.45 2.25
C GLN A 436 26.61 -10.76 1.56
N LYS A 437 27.01 -12.01 1.47
CA LYS A 437 28.25 -12.42 0.77
C LYS A 437 28.12 -12.15 -0.73
N GLU A 438 26.99 -12.46 -1.32
CA GLU A 438 26.72 -12.21 -2.74
C GLU A 438 26.74 -10.72 -3.06
N LEU A 439 26.05 -9.90 -2.25
CA LEU A 439 26.02 -8.43 -2.40
C LEU A 439 27.36 -7.74 -2.12
N ALA A 440 28.24 -8.35 -1.36
CA ALA A 440 29.60 -7.85 -1.11
C ALA A 440 30.60 -8.22 -2.22
N ALA A 441 30.27 -9.22 -3.02
CA ALA A 441 31.11 -9.68 -4.13
C ALA A 441 30.81 -8.92 -5.45
N THR A 442 29.70 -8.18 -5.48
CA THR A 442 29.24 -7.34 -6.60
C THR A 442 29.65 -5.90 -6.37
#